data_9dabd3327fdc6e58083d8d96023ffd6b
#
_entry.id   9dabd3327fdc6e58083d8d96023ffd6b
#
_cell.length_a   1.000
_cell.length_b   1.000
_cell.length_c   1.000
_cell.angle_alpha   90.00
_cell.angle_beta   90.00
_cell.angle_gamma   90.00
#
_symmetry.space_group_name_H-M   'P 1'
#
loop_
_entity.id
_entity.type
_entity.pdbx_description
1 polymer ?
#
loop_
_entity_poly.entity_id
_entity_poly.type
_entity_poly.pdbx_seq_one_letter_code
_entity_poly.pdbx_strand_id
1 'polypeptide(L)'
;MTRPADVGRAVAAVLGPCWLLGCATPPVTAAAPKVVTAMPLTPYESREDCVRMAQDDRLDYTFEATEPVAFEIRYREGVAALAPISRSSVLSDAGVYRAPFGREYCLVWEAGPSGALVDYRLQLRPAAVPPGGQ
;
A
#
# COMPACT_ATOMS: atom_id res chain seq x y z
N MET A 1 -64.90 -17.00 55.83
CA MET A 1 -64.57 -15.69 55.35
C MET A 1 -63.20 -15.79 54.66
N THR A 2 -63.18 -15.91 53.35
CA THR A 2 -62.00 -16.00 52.53
C THR A 2 -61.68 -14.66 51.95
N ARG A 3 -60.47 -14.18 52.18
CA ARG A 3 -59.93 -13.00 51.48
C ARG A 3 -59.29 -13.42 50.18
N PRO A 4 -59.59 -12.77 49.09
CA PRO A 4 -58.82 -13.01 47.87
C PRO A 4 -57.44 -12.36 48.00
N ALA A 5 -56.46 -13.12 47.57
CA ALA A 5 -55.09 -12.63 47.49
C ALA A 5 -54.93 -11.69 46.29
N ASP A 6 -54.39 -10.53 46.59
CA ASP A 6 -53.98 -9.57 45.59
C ASP A 6 -52.77 -10.13 44.80
N VAL A 7 -53.04 -10.39 43.56
CA VAL A 7 -51.97 -10.76 42.62
C VAL A 7 -51.36 -9.47 42.09
N GLY A 8 -50.27 -9.06 42.70
CA GLY A 8 -49.48 -7.97 42.20
C GLY A 8 -48.87 -8.35 40.84
N ARG A 9 -49.36 -7.73 39.78
CA ARG A 9 -48.78 -7.80 38.45
C ARG A 9 -47.51 -7.01 38.44
N ALA A 10 -46.38 -7.67 38.51
CA ALA A 10 -45.10 -7.06 38.20
C ALA A 10 -44.99 -6.87 36.69
N VAL A 11 -45.06 -5.65 36.23
CA VAL A 11 -44.74 -5.29 34.87
C VAL A 11 -43.21 -5.25 34.76
N ALA A 12 -42.65 -6.29 34.25
CA ALA A 12 -41.23 -6.29 33.88
C ALA A 12 -41.06 -5.44 32.63
N ALA A 13 -40.57 -4.23 32.79
CA ALA A 13 -40.12 -3.43 31.66
C ALA A 13 -38.85 -4.07 31.10
N VAL A 14 -38.99 -4.73 29.99
CA VAL A 14 -37.83 -5.22 29.22
C VAL A 14 -37.23 -4.03 28.51
N LEU A 15 -36.26 -3.40 29.10
CA LEU A 15 -35.36 -2.47 28.42
C LEU A 15 -34.48 -3.31 27.51
N GLY A 16 -34.89 -3.45 26.23
CA GLY A 16 -34.04 -4.04 25.21
C GLY A 16 -32.77 -3.23 25.06
N PRO A 17 -31.57 -3.84 25.04
CA PRO A 17 -30.34 -3.11 24.76
C PRO A 17 -30.42 -2.60 23.32
N CYS A 18 -30.40 -1.29 23.18
CA CYS A 18 -30.21 -0.64 21.89
C CYS A 18 -28.79 -0.95 21.45
N TRP A 19 -28.66 -1.99 20.66
CA TRP A 19 -27.38 -2.31 19.99
C TRP A 19 -27.16 -1.23 18.95
N LEU A 20 -26.43 -0.20 19.33
CA LEU A 20 -25.83 0.72 18.37
C LEU A 20 -24.78 -0.10 17.61
N LEU A 21 -25.19 -0.77 16.57
CA LEU A 21 -24.29 -1.26 15.56
C LEU A 21 -23.69 -0.04 14.87
N GLY A 22 -22.68 0.54 15.51
CA GLY A 22 -21.83 1.50 14.85
C GLY A 22 -21.15 0.76 13.71
N CYS A 23 -21.49 1.13 12.46
CA CYS A 23 -20.71 0.70 11.31
C CYS A 23 -19.32 1.32 11.44
N ALA A 24 -18.41 0.64 12.13
CA ALA A 24 -17.03 0.99 12.08
C ALA A 24 -16.54 0.65 10.68
N THR A 25 -16.33 1.68 9.86
CA THR A 25 -15.58 1.53 8.62
C THR A 25 -14.20 0.97 8.99
N PRO A 26 -13.80 -0.20 8.47
CA PRO A 26 -12.46 -0.70 8.77
C PRO A 26 -11.43 0.36 8.34
N PRO A 27 -10.43 0.67 9.17
CA PRO A 27 -9.38 1.59 8.79
C PRO A 27 -8.75 1.06 7.50
N VAL A 28 -8.49 1.96 6.53
CA VAL A 28 -7.75 1.62 5.32
C VAL A 28 -6.35 1.26 5.79
N THR A 29 -6.12 -0.03 6.00
CA THR A 29 -4.83 -0.54 6.43
C THR A 29 -3.89 -0.50 5.25
N ALA A 30 -2.72 0.15 5.41
CA ALA A 30 -1.66 0.07 4.42
C ALA A 30 -1.33 -1.40 4.15
N ALA A 31 -1.13 -1.77 2.89
CA ALA A 31 -0.70 -3.11 2.54
C ALA A 31 0.62 -3.43 3.26
N ALA A 32 0.81 -4.70 3.63
CA ALA A 32 2.07 -5.15 4.21
C ALA A 32 3.22 -4.82 3.26
N PRO A 33 4.38 -4.38 3.77
CA PRO A 33 5.52 -4.08 2.93
C PRO A 33 6.03 -5.33 2.22
N LYS A 34 6.39 -5.18 0.96
CA LYS A 34 7.10 -6.21 0.20
C LYS A 34 8.60 -6.03 0.42
N VAL A 35 9.26 -7.06 0.90
CA VAL A 35 10.70 -7.06 1.13
C VAL A 35 11.33 -8.14 0.27
N VAL A 36 12.31 -7.77 -0.53
CA VAL A 36 13.10 -8.68 -1.36
C VAL A 36 14.56 -8.52 -0.99
N THR A 37 15.22 -9.64 -0.68
CA THR A 37 16.61 -9.67 -0.27
C THR A 37 17.44 -10.37 -1.34
N ALA A 38 18.61 -9.80 -1.63
CA ALA A 38 19.60 -10.37 -2.53
C ALA A 38 19.03 -10.75 -3.92
N MET A 39 18.27 -9.87 -4.53
CA MET A 39 17.81 -10.05 -5.91
C MET A 39 19.02 -9.98 -6.84
N PRO A 40 19.37 -11.08 -7.54
CA PRO A 40 20.56 -11.09 -8.37
C PRO A 40 20.28 -10.41 -9.71
N LEU A 41 21.21 -9.57 -10.13
CA LEU A 41 21.28 -9.00 -11.48
C LEU A 41 22.61 -9.40 -12.09
N THR A 42 22.56 -10.13 -13.20
CA THR A 42 23.75 -10.38 -14.02
C THR A 42 24.18 -9.08 -14.71
N PRO A 43 25.43 -9.01 -15.26
CA PRO A 43 25.86 -7.81 -15.97
C PRO A 43 24.83 -7.34 -17.01
N TYR A 44 24.48 -6.05 -16.93
CA TYR A 44 23.49 -5.38 -17.80
C TYR A 44 22.07 -5.93 -17.75
N GLU A 45 21.78 -6.84 -16.81
CA GLU A 45 20.42 -7.34 -16.60
C GLU A 45 19.55 -6.27 -15.99
N SER A 46 18.31 -6.24 -16.43
CA SER A 46 17.26 -5.37 -15.92
C SER A 46 16.16 -6.22 -15.32
N ARG A 47 15.69 -5.86 -14.14
CA ARG A 47 14.52 -6.45 -13.49
C ARG A 47 13.54 -5.40 -13.05
N GLU A 48 12.28 -5.74 -13.11
CA GLU A 48 11.21 -4.84 -12.71
C GLU A 48 10.27 -5.47 -11.70
N ASP A 49 9.70 -4.62 -10.87
CA ASP A 49 8.62 -4.97 -9.96
C ASP A 49 7.50 -3.93 -10.14
N CYS A 50 6.33 -4.38 -10.57
CA CYS A 50 5.24 -3.51 -10.94
C CYS A 50 4.16 -3.49 -9.86
N VAL A 51 3.63 -2.31 -9.60
CA VAL A 51 2.60 -2.05 -8.58
C VAL A 51 1.45 -1.28 -9.21
N ARG A 52 0.23 -1.81 -9.04
CA ARG A 52 -0.97 -1.07 -9.42
C ARG A 52 -1.29 -0.02 -8.37
N MET A 53 -1.38 1.24 -8.79
CA MET A 53 -1.69 2.36 -7.91
C MET A 53 -2.91 3.11 -8.42
N ALA A 54 -3.80 3.49 -7.50
CA ALA A 54 -4.84 4.45 -7.79
C ALA A 54 -4.27 5.87 -7.78
N GLN A 55 -5.00 6.82 -8.33
CA GLN A 55 -4.61 8.23 -8.26
C GLN A 55 -4.39 8.64 -6.81
N ASP A 56 -3.30 9.36 -6.55
CA ASP A 56 -2.87 9.87 -5.25
C ASP A 56 -2.39 8.81 -4.25
N ASP A 57 -2.37 7.53 -4.59
CA ASP A 57 -1.67 6.53 -3.81
C ASP A 57 -0.19 6.89 -3.72
N ARG A 58 0.44 6.48 -2.63
CA ARG A 58 1.87 6.68 -2.39
C ARG A 58 2.57 5.34 -2.31
N LEU A 59 3.74 5.28 -2.88
CA LEU A 59 4.64 4.14 -2.80
C LEU A 59 5.90 4.57 -2.08
N ASP A 60 6.09 4.06 -0.87
CA ASP A 60 7.35 4.20 -0.16
C ASP A 60 8.30 3.15 -0.70
N TYR A 61 9.47 3.57 -1.17
CA TYR A 61 10.49 2.66 -1.67
C TYR A 61 11.86 2.95 -1.04
N THR A 62 12.61 1.91 -0.86
CA THR A 62 14.02 1.98 -0.49
C THR A 62 14.74 0.78 -1.08
N PHE A 63 15.98 0.97 -1.50
CA PHE A 63 16.82 -0.12 -1.95
C PHE A 63 18.30 0.15 -1.69
N GLU A 64 19.04 -0.94 -1.62
CA GLU A 64 20.49 -0.95 -1.56
C GLU A 64 21.03 -1.97 -2.56
N ALA A 65 22.07 -1.61 -3.27
CA ALA A 65 22.74 -2.47 -4.23
C ALA A 65 24.22 -2.64 -3.86
N THR A 66 24.78 -3.80 -4.18
CA THR A 66 26.21 -4.09 -3.94
C THR A 66 27.12 -3.36 -4.93
N GLU A 67 26.61 -3.07 -6.12
CA GLU A 67 27.30 -2.32 -7.18
C GLU A 67 26.32 -1.27 -7.74
N PRO A 68 26.82 -0.17 -8.33
CA PRO A 68 25.95 0.85 -8.88
C PRO A 68 24.97 0.29 -9.91
N VAL A 69 23.71 0.72 -9.79
CA VAL A 69 22.63 0.36 -10.70
C VAL A 69 21.93 1.61 -11.23
N ALA A 70 21.36 1.51 -12.43
CA ALA A 70 20.37 2.47 -12.89
C ALA A 70 19.03 2.12 -12.25
N PHE A 71 18.28 3.12 -11.82
CA PHE A 71 16.99 2.94 -11.19
C PHE A 71 15.97 3.88 -11.79
N GLU A 72 14.78 3.35 -12.09
CA GLU A 72 13.66 4.12 -12.59
C GLU A 72 12.35 3.68 -11.95
N ILE A 73 11.44 4.65 -11.78
CA ILE A 73 10.01 4.37 -11.64
C ILE A 73 9.38 4.83 -12.94
N ARG A 74 8.73 3.93 -13.67
CA ARG A 74 8.16 4.23 -14.97
C ARG A 74 6.75 3.69 -15.13
N TYR A 75 6.03 4.29 -16.05
CA TYR A 75 4.71 3.84 -16.47
C TYR A 75 4.56 3.99 -17.98
N ARG A 76 3.58 3.31 -18.55
CA ARG A 76 3.29 3.40 -19.97
C ARG A 76 2.11 4.32 -20.23
N GLU A 77 2.26 5.12 -21.28
CA GLU A 77 1.20 5.94 -21.84
C GLU A 77 1.15 5.65 -23.35
N GLY A 78 0.17 4.80 -23.76
CA GLY A 78 0.16 4.25 -25.10
C GLY A 78 1.42 3.43 -25.37
N VAL A 79 2.19 3.80 -26.40
CA VAL A 79 3.46 3.15 -26.75
C VAL A 79 4.67 3.78 -26.06
N ALA A 80 4.49 4.93 -25.41
CA ALA A 80 5.56 5.64 -24.73
C ALA A 80 5.76 5.10 -23.30
N ALA A 81 7.01 4.96 -22.89
CA ALA A 81 7.40 4.72 -21.50
C ALA A 81 7.90 6.03 -20.89
N LEU A 82 7.32 6.44 -19.78
CA LEU A 82 7.68 7.66 -19.07
C LEU A 82 8.30 7.28 -17.72
N ALA A 83 9.40 7.90 -17.37
CA ALA A 83 10.14 7.64 -16.13
C ALA A 83 10.21 8.91 -15.28
N PRO A 84 9.18 9.18 -14.44
CA PRO A 84 9.19 10.37 -13.58
C PRO A 84 10.30 10.35 -12.53
N ILE A 85 10.78 9.18 -12.15
CA ILE A 85 11.96 9.00 -11.32
C ILE A 85 13.00 8.25 -12.14
N SER A 86 14.20 8.81 -12.25
CA SER A 86 15.31 8.20 -12.98
C SER A 86 16.64 8.53 -12.30
N ARG A 87 17.43 7.51 -12.05
CA ARG A 87 18.78 7.61 -11.52
C ARG A 87 19.73 6.80 -12.40
N SER A 88 20.77 7.42 -12.89
CA SER A 88 21.66 6.79 -13.87
C SER A 88 22.65 5.81 -13.25
N SER A 89 23.10 6.04 -12.02
CA SER A 89 24.08 5.20 -11.34
C SER A 89 24.07 5.48 -9.84
N VAL A 90 23.47 4.58 -9.08
CA VAL A 90 23.35 4.73 -7.62
C VAL A 90 23.52 3.39 -6.90
N LEU A 91 24.11 3.44 -5.70
CA LEU A 91 24.18 2.28 -4.80
C LEU A 91 22.94 2.12 -3.94
N SER A 92 22.19 3.20 -3.74
CA SER A 92 20.98 3.18 -2.95
C SER A 92 20.11 4.38 -3.32
N ASP A 93 18.81 4.26 -3.08
CA ASP A 93 17.88 5.37 -3.14
C ASP A 93 16.68 5.05 -2.24
N ALA A 94 16.00 6.09 -1.81
CA ALA A 94 14.78 5.99 -1.03
C ALA A 94 13.89 7.19 -1.31
N GLY A 95 12.59 6.99 -1.26
CA GLY A 95 11.66 8.08 -1.47
C GLY A 95 10.22 7.64 -1.35
N VAL A 96 9.35 8.59 -1.61
CA VAL A 96 7.92 8.41 -1.69
C VAL A 96 7.46 8.89 -3.05
N TYR A 97 6.89 7.98 -3.83
CA TYR A 97 6.31 8.31 -5.12
C TYR A 97 4.79 8.39 -5.01
N ARG A 98 4.21 9.52 -5.42
CA ARG A 98 2.77 9.71 -5.47
C ARG A 98 2.28 9.54 -6.90
N ALA A 99 1.30 8.64 -7.10
CA ALA A 99 0.75 8.37 -8.41
C ALA A 99 -0.15 9.54 -8.89
N PRO A 100 0.20 10.21 -9.99
CA PRO A 100 -0.65 11.26 -10.55
C PRO A 100 -1.91 10.71 -11.23
N PHE A 101 -1.88 9.43 -11.61
CA PHE A 101 -2.97 8.74 -12.29
C PHE A 101 -3.09 7.30 -11.78
N GLY A 102 -4.30 6.73 -11.87
CA GLY A 102 -4.51 5.30 -11.65
C GLY A 102 -3.88 4.49 -12.77
N ARG A 103 -2.77 3.82 -12.51
CA ARG A 103 -2.00 3.03 -13.49
C ARG A 103 -1.16 1.98 -12.79
N GLU A 104 -0.54 1.13 -13.60
CA GLU A 104 0.56 0.28 -13.17
C GLU A 104 1.87 1.05 -13.28
N TYR A 105 2.63 1.05 -12.20
CA TYR A 105 3.96 1.66 -12.11
C TYR A 105 4.99 0.56 -11.88
N CYS A 106 6.08 0.61 -12.61
CA CYS A 106 7.14 -0.39 -12.50
C CYS A 106 8.42 0.25 -11.98
N LEU A 107 8.98 -0.32 -10.92
CA LEU A 107 10.31 -0.01 -10.44
C LEU A 107 11.28 -0.90 -11.18
N VAL A 108 12.31 -0.30 -11.77
CA VAL A 108 13.24 -0.99 -12.64
C VAL A 108 14.66 -0.75 -12.14
N TRP A 109 15.39 -1.83 -11.97
CA TRP A 109 16.83 -1.81 -11.65
C TRP A 109 17.59 -2.44 -12.80
N GLU A 110 18.63 -1.76 -13.28
CA GLU A 110 19.51 -2.26 -14.31
C GLU A 110 20.94 -2.27 -13.79
N ALA A 111 21.59 -3.43 -13.84
CA ALA A 111 22.97 -3.57 -13.44
C ALA A 111 23.93 -3.02 -14.48
N GLY A 112 25.08 -2.56 -14.00
CA GLY A 112 26.23 -2.25 -14.83
C GLY A 112 27.03 -3.49 -15.20
N PRO A 113 28.28 -3.31 -15.62
CA PRO A 113 29.12 -4.42 -16.14
C PRO A 113 29.49 -5.47 -15.09
N SER A 114 29.40 -5.13 -13.80
CA SER A 114 29.74 -6.06 -12.70
C SER A 114 28.55 -6.85 -12.17
N GLY A 115 27.34 -6.60 -12.70
CA GLY A 115 26.14 -7.12 -12.06
C GLY A 115 25.88 -6.45 -10.70
N ALA A 116 24.94 -6.94 -9.94
CA ALA A 116 24.65 -6.47 -8.58
C ALA A 116 23.74 -7.45 -7.84
N LEU A 117 23.74 -7.35 -6.52
CA LEU A 117 22.66 -7.86 -5.66
C LEU A 117 21.88 -6.65 -5.14
N VAL A 118 20.57 -6.72 -5.20
CA VAL A 118 19.71 -5.62 -4.77
C VAL A 118 18.77 -6.08 -3.67
N ASP A 119 18.80 -5.37 -2.55
CA ASP A 119 17.80 -5.49 -1.48
C ASP A 119 16.84 -4.34 -1.63
N TYR A 120 15.52 -4.63 -1.63
CA TYR A 120 14.55 -3.54 -1.71
C TYR A 120 13.31 -3.80 -0.87
N ARG A 121 12.66 -2.71 -0.52
CA ARG A 121 11.42 -2.69 0.23
C ARG A 121 10.45 -1.72 -0.42
N LEU A 122 9.22 -2.19 -0.62
CA LEU A 122 8.12 -1.40 -1.17
C LEU A 122 6.95 -1.44 -0.20
N GLN A 123 6.33 -0.29 0.01
CA GLN A 123 5.11 -0.20 0.79
C GLN A 123 4.10 0.71 0.11
N LEU A 124 2.98 0.13 -0.32
CA LEU A 124 1.88 0.90 -0.88
C LEU A 124 1.05 1.52 0.25
N ARG A 125 0.86 2.83 0.16
CA ARG A 125 -0.01 3.60 1.05
C ARG A 125 -1.15 4.16 0.23
N PRO A 126 -2.37 3.60 0.37
CA PRO A 126 -3.53 4.15 -0.33
C PRO A 126 -3.77 5.61 0.03
N ALA A 127 -4.31 6.38 -0.92
CA ALA A 127 -4.72 7.74 -0.66
C ALA A 127 -5.78 7.76 0.45
N ALA A 128 -5.65 8.69 1.40
CA ALA A 128 -6.67 8.88 2.41
C ALA A 128 -7.97 9.36 1.74
N VAL A 129 -9.07 8.63 1.95
CA VAL A 129 -10.39 9.12 1.55
C VAL A 129 -10.75 10.29 2.46
N PRO A 130 -11.00 11.51 1.91
CA PRO A 130 -11.35 12.63 2.74
C PRO A 130 -12.65 12.33 3.50
N PRO A 131 -12.72 12.64 4.82
CA PRO A 131 -13.94 12.46 5.58
C PRO A 131 -15.08 13.28 4.98
N GLY A 132 -16.22 12.64 4.69
CA GLY A 132 -17.40 13.29 4.07
C GLY A 132 -17.34 13.41 2.56
N GLY A 133 -16.42 12.73 1.88
CA GLY A 133 -16.41 12.62 0.43
C GLY A 133 -17.59 11.80 -0.07
N GLN A 134 -18.50 12.48 -0.69
CA GLN A 134 -19.63 11.87 -1.41
C GLN A 134 -19.36 11.87 -2.89
#